data_65658bf4b44d8b70ad741fac35448085
#
_entry.id   65658bf4b44d8b70ad741fac35448085
#
_cell.length_a   1.000
_cell.length_b   1.000
_cell.length_c   1.000
_cell.angle_alpha   90.00
_cell.angle_beta   90.00
_cell.angle_gamma   90.00
#
_symmetry.space_group_name_H-M   'P 1'
#
loop_
_entity.id
_entity.type
_entity.pdbx_description
1 polymer ?
#
loop_
_entity_poly.entity_id
_entity_poly.type
_entity_poly.pdbx_seq_one_letter_code
_entity_poly.pdbx_strand_id
1 'polypeptide(L)'
;ITNILDKISNIINFYNLELKKLDELIKARFIEMFGDPRSNHFGFDKMMLKDTCKVITGNTPSKAIAEYYGDYVEWIKTDNIVGELLNPTKAAEFLSKKGVEVGRTVDKNSILMACIAGSEASIGRICVTDRTVAFNQQINAIVPQKYNILFLYVLLKISKNYLTEDINMALKGILSKSRLEKKQFIVPPMELQNEFADFMKQVDKSKFEVQKSLEKTQQLY
;
A
#
# COMPACT_ATOMS: atom_id res chain seq x y z
N ILE A 1 -11.40 32.75 -23.45
CA ILE A 1 -10.32 31.97 -22.82
C ILE A 1 -10.77 31.56 -21.42
N THR A 2 -11.20 32.47 -20.54
CA THR A 2 -11.65 32.20 -19.17
C THR A 2 -12.69 31.07 -19.08
N ASN A 3 -13.73 31.11 -19.93
CA ASN A 3 -14.78 30.09 -19.95
C ASN A 3 -14.29 28.65 -20.31
N ILE A 4 -13.21 28.54 -21.09
CA ILE A 4 -12.62 27.21 -21.42
C ILE A 4 -11.84 26.68 -20.25
N LEU A 5 -11.01 27.51 -19.59
CA LEU A 5 -10.25 27.13 -18.40
C LEU A 5 -11.17 26.72 -17.25
N ASP A 6 -12.27 27.45 -17.03
CA ASP A 6 -13.29 27.09 -16.02
C ASP A 6 -13.90 25.71 -16.30
N LYS A 7 -14.22 25.42 -17.58
CA LYS A 7 -14.73 24.09 -17.97
C LYS A 7 -13.72 22.99 -17.73
N ILE A 8 -12.45 23.19 -18.08
CA ILE A 8 -11.39 22.19 -17.85
C ILE A 8 -11.21 21.96 -16.35
N SER A 9 -11.19 23.03 -15.55
CA SER A 9 -11.11 22.92 -14.08
C SER A 9 -12.27 22.11 -13.49
N ASN A 10 -13.49 22.33 -13.98
CA ASN A 10 -14.66 21.56 -13.54
C ASN A 10 -14.56 20.07 -13.92
N ILE A 11 -14.02 19.74 -15.09
CA ILE A 11 -13.80 18.35 -15.51
C ILE A 11 -12.73 17.68 -14.64
N ILE A 12 -11.63 18.37 -14.31
CA ILE A 12 -10.61 17.88 -13.41
C ILE A 12 -11.20 17.59 -12.02
N ASN A 13 -12.01 18.50 -11.48
CA ASN A 13 -12.70 18.31 -10.21
C ASN A 13 -13.67 17.10 -10.25
N PHE A 14 -14.37 16.91 -11.35
CA PHE A 14 -15.27 15.77 -11.56
C PHE A 14 -14.49 14.43 -11.50
N TYR A 15 -13.37 14.31 -12.22
CA TYR A 15 -12.55 13.09 -12.19
C TYR A 15 -11.97 12.82 -10.80
N ASN A 16 -11.51 13.84 -10.09
CA ASN A 16 -11.04 13.69 -8.71
C ASN A 16 -12.14 13.18 -7.77
N LEU A 17 -13.37 13.69 -7.93
CA LEU A 17 -14.52 13.21 -7.17
C LEU A 17 -14.87 11.76 -7.52
N GLU A 18 -14.79 11.39 -8.80
CA GLU A 18 -15.06 10.03 -9.27
C GLU A 18 -14.05 9.04 -8.69
N LEU A 19 -12.74 9.35 -8.70
CA LEU A 19 -11.70 8.54 -8.08
C LEU A 19 -11.97 8.33 -6.58
N LYS A 20 -12.36 9.40 -5.88
CA LYS A 20 -12.73 9.30 -4.46
C LYS A 20 -13.94 8.40 -4.23
N LYS A 21 -14.98 8.49 -5.06
CA LYS A 21 -16.17 7.63 -4.96
C LYS A 21 -15.84 6.16 -5.23
N LEU A 22 -14.91 5.87 -6.14
CA LEU A 22 -14.44 4.50 -6.38
C LEU A 22 -13.68 3.93 -5.17
N ASP A 23 -12.90 4.75 -4.45
CA ASP A 23 -12.28 4.33 -3.17
C ASP A 23 -13.33 4.09 -2.07
N GLU A 24 -14.33 4.95 -1.98
CA GLU A 24 -15.47 4.78 -1.06
C GLU A 24 -16.26 3.50 -1.36
N LEU A 25 -16.45 3.17 -2.64
CA LEU A 25 -17.13 1.96 -3.10
C LEU A 25 -16.37 0.69 -2.67
N ILE A 26 -15.03 0.66 -2.82
CA ILE A 26 -14.21 -0.46 -2.33
C ILE A 26 -14.39 -0.64 -0.83
N LYS A 27 -14.34 0.46 -0.06
CA LYS A 27 -14.53 0.41 1.38
C LYS A 27 -15.94 -0.06 1.77
N ALA A 28 -16.96 0.44 1.10
CA ALA A 28 -18.35 0.05 1.35
C ALA A 28 -18.58 -1.44 1.09
N ARG A 29 -18.06 -1.97 -0.03
CA ARG A 29 -18.15 -3.40 -0.36
C ARG A 29 -17.39 -4.25 0.66
N PHE A 30 -16.22 -3.80 1.12
CA PHE A 30 -15.49 -4.51 2.17
C PHE A 30 -16.33 -4.61 3.46
N ILE A 31 -16.91 -3.50 3.90
CA ILE A 31 -17.76 -3.48 5.12
C ILE A 31 -19.02 -4.31 4.96
N GLU A 32 -19.63 -4.31 3.77
CA GLU A 32 -20.78 -5.16 3.46
C GLU A 32 -20.45 -6.66 3.59
N MET A 33 -19.31 -7.09 3.03
CA MET A 33 -18.92 -8.51 3.01
C MET A 33 -18.30 -8.99 4.32
N PHE A 34 -17.55 -8.14 5.03
CA PHE A 34 -16.73 -8.56 6.17
C PHE A 34 -17.04 -7.82 7.47
N GLY A 35 -17.86 -6.78 7.42
CA GLY A 35 -18.10 -5.89 8.55
C GLY A 35 -16.89 -5.02 8.90
N ASP A 36 -16.98 -4.31 10.02
CA ASP A 36 -15.83 -3.60 10.59
C ASP A 36 -14.83 -4.63 11.14
N PRO A 37 -13.57 -4.66 10.66
CA PRO A 37 -12.58 -5.67 11.07
C PRO A 37 -12.26 -5.62 12.57
N ARG A 38 -12.48 -4.47 13.23
CA ARG A 38 -12.22 -4.29 14.64
C ARG A 38 -13.31 -4.93 15.49
N SER A 39 -14.57 -4.65 15.19
CA SER A 39 -15.72 -5.23 15.90
C SER A 39 -15.94 -6.71 15.57
N ASN A 40 -15.67 -7.10 14.31
CA ASN A 40 -15.79 -8.48 13.82
C ASN A 40 -17.17 -9.11 14.14
N HIS A 41 -18.25 -8.38 13.88
CA HIS A 41 -19.60 -8.86 14.20
C HIS A 41 -20.03 -10.10 13.42
N PHE A 42 -19.39 -10.43 12.30
CA PHE A 42 -19.59 -11.68 11.56
C PHE A 42 -18.90 -12.90 12.20
N GLY A 43 -18.04 -12.68 13.22
CA GLY A 43 -17.41 -13.75 13.98
C GLY A 43 -16.32 -14.51 13.22
N PHE A 44 -15.64 -13.90 12.26
CA PHE A 44 -14.49 -14.52 11.61
C PHE A 44 -13.35 -14.78 12.59
N ASP A 45 -12.54 -15.81 12.34
CA ASP A 45 -11.33 -16.06 13.13
C ASP A 45 -10.42 -14.84 13.12
N LYS A 46 -9.81 -14.52 14.27
CA LYS A 46 -8.76 -13.51 14.38
C LYS A 46 -7.42 -14.16 14.65
N MET A 47 -6.43 -13.82 13.83
CA MET A 47 -5.06 -14.34 13.98
C MET A 47 -4.05 -13.19 14.02
N MET A 48 -2.91 -13.40 14.69
CA MET A 48 -1.81 -12.45 14.64
C MET A 48 -1.23 -12.39 13.22
N LEU A 49 -0.77 -11.20 12.82
CA LEU A 49 -0.20 -11.01 11.48
C LEU A 49 0.99 -11.96 11.22
N LYS A 50 1.82 -12.24 12.23
CA LYS A 50 2.95 -13.20 12.13
C LYS A 50 2.52 -14.63 11.80
N ASP A 51 1.28 -15.03 12.13
CA ASP A 51 0.76 -16.38 11.92
C ASP A 51 0.05 -16.52 10.56
N THR A 52 -0.08 -15.40 9.85
CA THR A 52 -0.79 -15.31 8.56
C THR A 52 0.05 -14.68 7.44
N CYS A 53 1.15 -14.02 7.80
CA CYS A 53 2.05 -13.33 6.87
C CYS A 53 3.50 -13.43 7.35
N LYS A 54 4.44 -13.40 6.41
CA LYS A 54 5.85 -13.16 6.72
C LYS A 54 6.13 -11.67 6.68
N VAL A 55 6.68 -11.11 7.77
CA VAL A 55 7.06 -9.69 7.83
C VAL A 55 8.57 -9.55 7.71
N ILE A 56 9.03 -8.70 6.80
CA ILE A 56 10.45 -8.48 6.50
C ILE A 56 10.73 -6.98 6.61
N THR A 57 11.62 -6.57 7.52
CA THR A 57 12.10 -5.18 7.58
C THR A 57 13.15 -4.97 6.51
N GLY A 58 13.06 -3.89 5.74
CA GLY A 58 14.05 -3.54 4.74
C GLY A 58 15.41 -3.15 5.34
N ASN A 59 16.37 -2.88 4.47
CA ASN A 59 17.68 -2.40 4.89
C ASN A 59 18.29 -1.44 3.86
N THR A 60 19.38 -0.79 4.25
CA THR A 60 20.19 0.05 3.39
C THR A 60 21.57 -0.58 3.26
N PRO A 61 21.93 -1.13 2.10
CA PRO A 61 23.32 -1.50 1.82
C PRO A 61 24.26 -0.32 2.04
N SER A 62 25.50 -0.59 2.47
CA SER A 62 26.46 0.49 2.76
C SER A 62 26.71 1.37 1.55
N LYS A 63 26.42 2.67 1.67
CA LYS A 63 26.68 3.66 0.59
C LYS A 63 28.18 3.88 0.33
N ALA A 64 29.06 3.48 1.26
CA ALA A 64 30.51 3.51 1.07
C ALA A 64 30.99 2.48 0.04
N ILE A 65 30.18 1.48 -0.30
CA ILE A 65 30.48 0.44 -1.28
C ILE A 65 29.65 0.72 -2.54
N ALA A 66 30.23 1.47 -3.46
CA ALA A 66 29.56 1.88 -4.69
C ALA A 66 29.03 0.70 -5.53
N GLU A 67 29.71 -0.47 -5.47
CA GLU A 67 29.33 -1.67 -6.17
C GLU A 67 27.95 -2.25 -5.77
N TYR A 68 27.39 -1.85 -4.62
CA TYR A 68 26.04 -2.27 -4.21
C TYR A 68 24.93 -1.54 -4.96
N TYR A 69 25.23 -0.41 -5.58
CA TYR A 69 24.28 0.41 -6.31
C TYR A 69 24.50 0.28 -7.82
N GLY A 70 23.41 0.31 -8.60
CA GLY A 70 23.45 0.09 -10.04
C GLY A 70 22.08 0.26 -10.67
N ASP A 71 21.65 -0.69 -11.53
CA ASP A 71 20.43 -0.63 -12.32
C ASP A 71 19.62 -1.94 -12.31
N TYR A 72 19.95 -2.88 -11.41
CA TYR A 72 19.40 -4.24 -11.48
C TYR A 72 18.03 -4.38 -10.82
N VAL A 73 17.84 -3.91 -9.57
CA VAL A 73 16.56 -3.97 -8.82
C VAL A 73 16.26 -2.62 -8.20
N GLU A 74 15.04 -2.14 -8.39
CA GLU A 74 14.57 -0.89 -7.76
C GLU A 74 14.68 -0.97 -6.23
N TRP A 75 15.20 0.11 -5.63
CA TRP A 75 15.29 0.25 -4.19
C TRP A 75 14.27 1.26 -3.69
N ILE A 76 13.14 0.75 -3.23
CA ILE A 76 11.96 1.51 -2.82
C ILE A 76 12.21 2.22 -1.48
N LYS A 77 11.85 3.49 -1.42
CA LYS A 77 11.80 4.31 -0.22
C LYS A 77 10.36 4.71 0.10
N THR A 78 10.15 5.34 1.26
CA THR A 78 8.80 5.72 1.72
C THR A 78 8.09 6.73 0.82
N ASP A 79 8.81 7.54 0.07
CA ASP A 79 8.27 8.47 -0.93
C ASP A 79 7.72 7.77 -2.18
N ASN A 80 8.15 6.54 -2.46
CA ASN A 80 7.56 5.72 -3.52
C ASN A 80 6.22 5.08 -3.13
N ILE A 81 5.83 5.14 -1.84
CA ILE A 81 4.54 4.62 -1.35
C ILE A 81 3.54 5.78 -1.32
N VAL A 82 2.83 5.97 -2.41
CA VAL A 82 1.81 7.02 -2.57
C VAL A 82 0.46 6.41 -2.21
N GLY A 83 -0.25 7.01 -1.24
CA GLY A 83 -1.44 6.41 -0.62
C GLY A 83 -2.64 6.22 -1.57
N GLU A 84 -2.67 6.95 -2.67
CA GLU A 84 -3.70 6.91 -3.72
C GLU A 84 -3.41 5.82 -4.78
N LEU A 85 -2.16 5.37 -4.90
CA LEU A 85 -1.74 4.38 -5.87
C LEU A 85 -1.70 2.97 -5.26
N LEU A 86 -2.17 1.98 -6.01
CA LEU A 86 -2.08 0.58 -5.60
C LEU A 86 -0.62 0.10 -5.58
N ASN A 87 0.16 0.46 -6.59
CA ASN A 87 1.54 0.03 -6.74
C ASN A 87 2.55 1.14 -6.39
N PRO A 88 3.78 0.80 -6.00
CA PRO A 88 4.81 1.79 -5.74
C PRO A 88 5.23 2.51 -7.03
N THR A 89 5.49 3.80 -6.93
CA THR A 89 6.08 4.56 -8.03
C THR A 89 7.48 4.04 -8.36
N LYS A 90 7.99 4.38 -9.54
CA LYS A 90 9.35 4.03 -9.94
C LYS A 90 10.37 4.62 -8.98
N ALA A 91 11.33 3.82 -8.54
CA ALA A 91 12.39 4.28 -7.67
C ALA A 91 13.43 5.11 -8.44
N ALA A 92 14.01 6.09 -7.76
CA ALA A 92 15.14 6.86 -8.30
C ALA A 92 16.48 6.14 -8.14
N GLU A 93 16.58 5.22 -7.18
CA GLU A 93 17.80 4.46 -6.88
C GLU A 93 17.56 2.96 -7.08
N PHE A 94 18.60 2.26 -7.51
CA PHE A 94 18.57 0.83 -7.79
C PHE A 94 19.76 0.16 -7.08
N LEU A 95 19.59 -1.11 -6.74
CA LEU A 95 20.70 -1.97 -6.33
C LEU A 95 21.27 -2.70 -7.53
N SER A 96 22.58 -2.98 -7.49
CA SER A 96 23.25 -3.89 -8.39
C SER A 96 22.96 -5.35 -8.02
N LYS A 97 23.41 -6.32 -8.80
CA LYS A 97 23.36 -7.75 -8.43
C LYS A 97 24.05 -8.02 -7.09
N LYS A 98 25.24 -7.43 -6.85
CA LYS A 98 25.94 -7.52 -5.55
C LYS A 98 25.14 -6.83 -4.43
N GLY A 99 24.49 -5.72 -4.71
CA GLY A 99 23.64 -5.01 -3.76
C GLY A 99 22.44 -5.84 -3.33
N VAL A 100 21.85 -6.64 -4.20
CA VAL A 100 20.74 -7.55 -3.90
C VAL A 100 21.15 -8.68 -2.96
N GLU A 101 22.40 -9.18 -3.02
CA GLU A 101 22.90 -10.22 -2.12
C GLU A 101 22.92 -9.77 -0.65
N VAL A 102 23.13 -8.48 -0.40
CA VAL A 102 23.14 -7.88 0.94
C VAL A 102 21.87 -7.10 1.23
N GLY A 103 21.12 -6.71 0.21
CA GLY A 103 19.84 -6.06 0.28
C GLY A 103 18.71 -7.04 0.63
N ARG A 104 17.57 -6.50 1.04
CA ARG A 104 16.37 -7.30 1.27
C ARG A 104 15.37 -7.02 0.17
N THR A 105 14.91 -8.07 -0.47
CA THR A 105 13.96 -8.01 -1.57
C THR A 105 12.67 -8.74 -1.23
N VAL A 106 11.61 -8.37 -1.91
CA VAL A 106 10.36 -9.13 -1.99
C VAL A 106 9.86 -9.16 -3.43
N ASP A 107 9.15 -10.23 -3.74
CA ASP A 107 8.54 -10.41 -5.06
C ASP A 107 7.23 -9.64 -5.20
N LYS A 108 6.68 -9.64 -6.40
CA LYS A 108 5.32 -9.16 -6.65
C LYS A 108 4.31 -9.82 -5.71
N ASN A 109 3.18 -9.15 -5.48
CA ASN A 109 2.13 -9.58 -4.55
C ASN A 109 2.59 -9.58 -3.08
N SER A 110 3.45 -8.63 -2.72
CA SER A 110 3.79 -8.29 -1.34
C SER A 110 3.27 -6.89 -1.00
N ILE A 111 2.95 -6.63 0.26
CA ILE A 111 2.61 -5.28 0.70
C ILE A 111 3.86 -4.61 1.25
N LEU A 112 4.17 -3.41 0.78
CA LEU A 112 5.14 -2.53 1.41
C LEU A 112 4.40 -1.54 2.31
N MET A 113 4.81 -1.42 3.56
CA MET A 113 4.24 -0.51 4.55
C MET A 113 5.30 0.46 5.07
N ALA A 114 5.04 1.75 4.97
CA ALA A 114 5.87 2.78 5.58
C ALA A 114 5.71 2.74 7.11
N CYS A 115 6.76 2.36 7.82
CA CYS A 115 6.74 2.10 9.26
C CYS A 115 7.52 3.13 10.08
N ILE A 116 8.33 3.96 9.44
CA ILE A 116 9.04 5.08 10.06
C ILE A 116 8.84 6.30 9.15
N ALA A 117 8.19 7.33 9.67
CA ALA A 117 7.96 8.55 8.91
C ALA A 117 7.89 9.78 9.82
N GLY A 118 8.16 10.95 9.24
CA GLY A 118 8.14 12.22 9.95
C GLY A 118 6.74 12.78 10.24
N SER A 119 5.68 12.15 9.73
CA SER A 119 4.29 12.57 9.96
C SER A 119 3.37 11.38 10.16
N GLU A 120 2.32 11.56 10.95
CA GLU A 120 1.27 10.57 11.18
C GLU A 120 0.56 10.14 9.89
N ALA A 121 0.37 11.08 8.97
CA ALA A 121 -0.23 10.80 7.66
C ALA A 121 0.59 9.80 6.84
N SER A 122 1.90 9.78 7.02
CA SER A 122 2.83 8.94 6.25
C SER A 122 3.02 7.54 6.84
N ILE A 123 2.87 7.37 8.17
CA ILE A 123 2.97 6.05 8.81
C ILE A 123 1.75 5.21 8.44
N GLY A 124 2.00 3.93 8.16
CA GLY A 124 0.97 3.00 7.75
C GLY A 124 0.47 3.21 6.32
N ARG A 125 1.11 4.09 5.50
CA ARG A 125 0.87 4.07 4.06
C ARG A 125 1.36 2.76 3.48
N ILE A 126 0.59 2.20 2.56
CA ILE A 126 0.86 0.89 1.96
C ILE A 126 0.69 0.93 0.45
N CYS A 127 1.41 0.03 -0.22
CA CYS A 127 1.21 -0.31 -1.63
C CYS A 127 1.43 -1.81 -1.84
N VAL A 128 1.01 -2.32 -2.98
CA VAL A 128 1.21 -3.71 -3.41
C VAL A 128 2.31 -3.75 -4.46
N THR A 129 3.30 -4.61 -4.31
CA THR A 129 4.35 -4.78 -5.32
C THR A 129 3.80 -5.50 -6.55
N ASP A 130 4.04 -4.94 -7.71
CA ASP A 130 3.74 -5.51 -9.04
C ASP A 130 4.97 -6.18 -9.68
N ARG A 131 6.12 -6.02 -9.05
CA ARG A 131 7.45 -6.50 -9.47
C ARG A 131 8.31 -6.83 -8.25
N THR A 132 9.43 -7.53 -8.46
CA THR A 132 10.46 -7.72 -7.42
C THR A 132 11.15 -6.40 -7.14
N VAL A 133 11.24 -6.02 -5.85
CA VAL A 133 11.85 -4.78 -5.39
C VAL A 133 12.69 -4.99 -4.12
N ALA A 134 13.75 -4.20 -3.97
CA ALA A 134 14.42 -3.98 -2.70
C ALA A 134 13.77 -2.78 -1.99
N PHE A 135 13.96 -2.63 -0.68
CA PHE A 135 13.36 -1.54 0.09
C PHE A 135 14.20 -1.19 1.32
N ASN A 136 14.08 0.06 1.75
CA ASN A 136 14.86 0.60 2.85
C ASN A 136 14.33 0.19 4.23
N GLN A 137 15.10 0.44 5.30
CA GLN A 137 14.77 0.08 6.68
C GLN A 137 13.55 0.82 7.26
N GLN A 138 13.01 1.82 6.60
CA GLN A 138 11.79 2.52 7.00
C GLN A 138 10.52 1.79 6.57
N ILE A 139 10.67 0.73 5.80
CA ILE A 139 9.58 -0.07 5.23
C ILE A 139 9.62 -1.48 5.81
N ASN A 140 8.46 -2.00 6.20
CA ASN A 140 8.24 -3.43 6.39
C ASN A 140 7.47 -3.99 5.19
N ALA A 141 7.98 -5.07 4.61
CA ALA A 141 7.24 -5.85 3.64
C ALA A 141 6.41 -6.92 4.36
N ILE A 142 5.17 -7.10 3.93
CA ILE A 142 4.22 -8.09 4.45
C ILE A 142 3.88 -9.03 3.30
N VAL A 143 4.37 -10.27 3.39
CA VAL A 143 4.16 -11.32 2.38
C VAL A 143 3.01 -12.21 2.87
N PRO A 144 1.85 -12.21 2.21
CA PRO A 144 0.70 -12.98 2.66
C PRO A 144 0.93 -14.48 2.51
N GLN A 145 0.45 -15.28 3.49
CA GLN A 145 0.44 -16.74 3.47
C GLN A 145 -0.97 -17.31 3.55
N LYS A 146 -1.89 -16.59 4.24
CA LYS A 146 -3.28 -16.98 4.42
C LYS A 146 -4.28 -15.94 3.89
N TYR A 147 -3.80 -14.96 3.13
CA TYR A 147 -4.64 -13.90 2.58
C TYR A 147 -4.49 -13.78 1.07
N ASN A 148 -5.59 -13.45 0.41
CA ASN A 148 -5.53 -12.83 -0.90
C ASN A 148 -4.90 -11.44 -0.77
N ILE A 149 -3.98 -11.09 -1.66
CA ILE A 149 -3.20 -9.85 -1.57
C ILE A 149 -4.06 -8.58 -1.61
N LEU A 150 -5.10 -8.54 -2.44
CA LEU A 150 -5.98 -7.37 -2.56
C LEU A 150 -6.91 -7.23 -1.35
N PHE A 151 -7.41 -8.36 -0.82
CA PHE A 151 -8.15 -8.37 0.44
C PHE A 151 -7.27 -7.83 1.58
N LEU A 152 -6.05 -8.35 1.74
CA LEU A 152 -5.13 -7.91 2.79
C LEU A 152 -4.78 -6.43 2.64
N TYR A 153 -4.57 -5.94 1.41
CA TYR A 153 -4.32 -4.52 1.15
C TYR A 153 -5.45 -3.64 1.69
N VAL A 154 -6.71 -3.97 1.37
CA VAL A 154 -7.85 -3.17 1.83
C VAL A 154 -8.05 -3.32 3.34
N LEU A 155 -7.91 -4.53 3.89
CA LEU A 155 -7.97 -4.78 5.34
C LEU A 155 -6.98 -3.89 6.10
N LEU A 156 -5.72 -3.83 5.67
CA LEU A 156 -4.70 -3.00 6.31
C LEU A 156 -4.96 -1.50 6.09
N LYS A 157 -5.44 -1.10 4.91
CA LYS A 157 -5.79 0.30 4.59
C LYS A 157 -6.91 0.83 5.50
N ILE A 158 -7.98 0.03 5.68
CA ILE A 158 -9.11 0.36 6.58
C ILE A 158 -8.66 0.34 8.05
N SER A 159 -7.75 -0.55 8.41
CA SER A 159 -7.25 -0.72 9.77
C SER A 159 -6.12 0.26 10.14
N LYS A 160 -5.86 1.31 9.37
CA LYS A 160 -4.73 2.23 9.61
C LYS A 160 -4.75 2.78 11.05
N ASN A 161 -5.89 3.24 11.54
CA ASN A 161 -6.01 3.77 12.91
C ASN A 161 -5.65 2.71 13.96
N TYR A 162 -6.10 1.46 13.78
CA TYR A 162 -5.74 0.34 14.65
C TYR A 162 -4.25 0.02 14.61
N LEU A 163 -3.61 0.14 13.45
CA LEU A 163 -2.16 -0.07 13.31
C LEU A 163 -1.34 1.00 14.04
N THR A 164 -1.85 2.23 14.10
CA THR A 164 -1.11 3.39 14.61
C THR A 164 -1.52 3.86 16.00
N GLU A 165 -2.56 3.28 16.62
CA GLU A 165 -3.11 3.72 17.92
C GLU A 165 -2.09 3.74 19.07
N ASP A 166 -1.09 2.85 19.04
CA ASP A 166 -0.05 2.75 20.07
C ASP A 166 1.22 3.54 19.73
N ILE A 167 1.21 4.35 18.67
CA ILE A 167 2.38 5.09 18.22
C ILE A 167 2.44 6.46 18.90
N ASN A 168 3.53 6.71 19.64
CA ASN A 168 3.79 8.04 20.17
C ASN A 168 4.48 8.92 19.10
N MET A 169 3.70 9.78 18.46
CA MET A 169 4.19 10.69 17.41
C MET A 169 5.15 11.77 17.92
N ALA A 170 5.12 12.10 19.22
CA ALA A 170 6.04 13.08 19.81
C ALA A 170 7.51 12.61 19.85
N LEU A 171 7.75 11.28 19.76
CA LEU A 171 9.06 10.66 19.85
C LEU A 171 9.60 10.07 18.54
N LYS A 172 9.10 10.40 17.38
CA LYS A 172 9.20 9.71 16.09
C LYS A 172 8.20 8.55 15.99
N GLY A 173 7.26 8.69 15.07
CA GLY A 173 6.30 7.63 14.79
C GLY A 173 7.00 6.39 14.22
N ILE A 174 7.09 5.32 15.02
CA ILE A 174 7.68 4.04 14.60
C ILE A 174 6.67 2.92 14.84
N LEU A 175 6.23 2.29 13.76
CA LEU A 175 5.53 1.01 13.79
C LEU A 175 6.57 -0.12 13.64
N SER A 176 7.12 -0.59 14.76
CA SER A 176 8.13 -1.65 14.70
C SER A 176 7.57 -2.97 14.14
N LYS A 177 8.44 -3.79 13.54
CA LYS A 177 8.08 -5.13 13.05
C LYS A 177 7.39 -5.94 14.15
N SER A 178 7.91 -5.97 15.36
CA SER A 178 7.35 -6.76 16.47
C SER A 178 5.94 -6.29 16.89
N ARG A 179 5.65 -4.99 16.81
CA ARG A 179 4.30 -4.47 17.05
C ARG A 179 3.36 -4.85 15.93
N LEU A 180 3.79 -4.70 14.68
CA LEU A 180 3.02 -5.08 13.49
C LEU A 180 2.67 -6.57 13.52
N GLU A 181 3.63 -7.44 13.81
CA GLU A 181 3.47 -8.89 13.89
C GLU A 181 2.46 -9.35 14.95
N LYS A 182 2.29 -8.59 16.04
CA LYS A 182 1.34 -8.90 17.13
C LYS A 182 -0.09 -8.39 16.87
N LYS A 183 -0.31 -7.50 15.91
CA LYS A 183 -1.65 -7.03 15.59
C LYS A 183 -2.49 -8.18 15.04
N GLN A 184 -3.74 -8.26 15.49
CA GLN A 184 -4.68 -9.31 15.11
C GLN A 184 -5.64 -8.82 14.03
N PHE A 185 -5.88 -9.64 13.03
CA PHE A 185 -6.77 -9.35 11.92
C PHE A 185 -7.72 -10.53 11.68
N ILE A 186 -8.89 -10.23 11.11
CA ILE A 186 -9.86 -11.24 10.68
C ILE A 186 -9.27 -12.08 9.55
N VAL A 187 -9.59 -13.37 9.53
CA VAL A 187 -9.19 -14.32 8.49
C VAL A 187 -10.46 -14.98 7.92
N PRO A 188 -11.19 -14.30 7.03
CA PRO A 188 -12.34 -14.89 6.39
C PRO A 188 -11.97 -16.06 5.47
N PRO A 189 -12.91 -16.95 5.09
CA PRO A 189 -12.68 -17.98 4.09
C PRO A 189 -12.08 -17.42 2.80
N MET A 190 -11.17 -18.19 2.18
CA MET A 190 -10.44 -17.74 0.98
C MET A 190 -11.37 -17.44 -0.20
N GLU A 191 -12.48 -18.14 -0.28
CA GLU A 191 -13.52 -17.93 -1.31
C GLU A 191 -14.09 -16.52 -1.24
N LEU A 192 -14.44 -16.04 -0.04
CA LEU A 192 -14.94 -14.67 0.16
C LEU A 192 -13.85 -13.62 -0.11
N GLN A 193 -12.60 -13.91 0.29
CA GLN A 193 -11.47 -13.02 -0.01
C GLN A 193 -11.26 -12.89 -1.53
N ASN A 194 -11.38 -13.99 -2.28
CA ASN A 194 -11.24 -14.00 -3.73
C ASN A 194 -12.40 -13.26 -4.42
N GLU A 195 -13.65 -13.45 -3.96
CA GLU A 195 -14.81 -12.70 -4.46
C GLU A 195 -14.59 -11.20 -4.33
N PHE A 196 -14.15 -10.76 -3.16
CA PHE A 196 -13.83 -9.34 -2.93
C PHE A 196 -12.67 -8.87 -3.82
N ALA A 197 -11.63 -9.67 -3.98
CA ALA A 197 -10.49 -9.33 -4.82
C ALA A 197 -10.88 -9.17 -6.30
N ASP A 198 -11.81 -9.98 -6.79
CA ASP A 198 -12.31 -9.86 -8.17
C ASP A 198 -13.16 -8.60 -8.37
N PHE A 199 -13.99 -8.24 -7.38
CA PHE A 199 -14.67 -6.95 -7.36
C PHE A 199 -13.66 -5.78 -7.37
N MET A 200 -12.63 -5.84 -6.51
CA MET A 200 -11.61 -4.81 -6.44
C MET A 200 -10.86 -4.61 -7.77
N LYS A 201 -10.52 -5.71 -8.48
CA LYS A 201 -9.88 -5.64 -9.80
C LYS A 201 -10.75 -4.88 -10.83
N GLN A 202 -12.07 -5.09 -10.79
CA GLN A 202 -13.00 -4.38 -11.69
C GLN A 202 -13.01 -2.87 -11.37
N VAL A 203 -13.08 -2.51 -10.09
CA VAL A 203 -13.04 -1.10 -9.67
C VAL A 203 -11.69 -0.46 -10.01
N ASP A 204 -10.57 -1.18 -9.80
CA ASP A 204 -9.23 -0.67 -10.10
C ASP A 204 -9.04 -0.41 -11.61
N LYS A 205 -9.62 -1.27 -12.48
CA LYS A 205 -9.67 -1.01 -13.92
C LYS A 205 -10.42 0.30 -14.24
N SER A 206 -11.56 0.54 -13.59
CA SER A 206 -12.30 1.79 -13.76
C SER A 206 -11.51 3.00 -13.28
N LYS A 207 -10.82 2.89 -12.12
CA LYS A 207 -9.92 3.94 -11.61
C LYS A 207 -8.81 4.26 -12.60
N PHE A 208 -8.21 3.26 -13.21
CA PHE A 208 -7.15 3.46 -14.21
C PHE A 208 -7.65 4.28 -15.41
N GLU A 209 -8.85 3.99 -15.93
CA GLU A 209 -9.41 4.75 -17.07
C GLU A 209 -9.75 6.20 -16.69
N VAL A 210 -10.30 6.42 -15.48
CA VAL A 210 -10.58 7.77 -14.95
C VAL A 210 -9.27 8.54 -14.76
N GLN A 211 -8.24 7.91 -14.17
CA GLN A 211 -6.93 8.52 -13.95
C GLN A 211 -6.27 8.94 -15.27
N LYS A 212 -6.32 8.07 -16.27
CA LYS A 212 -5.82 8.36 -17.62
C LYS A 212 -6.53 9.55 -18.28
N SER A 213 -7.85 9.66 -18.05
CA SER A 213 -8.65 10.78 -18.55
C SER A 213 -8.31 12.09 -17.83
N LEU A 214 -8.11 12.01 -16.50
CA LEU A 214 -7.66 13.13 -15.68
C LEU A 214 -6.30 13.66 -16.16
N GLU A 215 -5.30 12.79 -16.34
CA GLU A 215 -3.96 13.17 -16.81
C GLU A 215 -3.99 13.86 -18.18
N LYS A 216 -4.77 13.32 -19.12
CA LYS A 216 -4.96 13.97 -20.44
C LYS A 216 -5.61 15.35 -20.31
N THR A 217 -6.59 15.51 -19.41
CA THR A 217 -7.27 16.79 -19.21
C THR A 217 -6.33 17.81 -18.56
N GLN A 218 -5.48 17.38 -17.62
CA GLN A 218 -4.48 18.24 -16.97
C GLN A 218 -3.42 18.76 -17.97
N GLN A 219 -3.09 17.99 -19.01
CA GLN A 219 -2.17 18.43 -20.08
C GLN A 219 -2.77 19.53 -20.97
N LEU A 220 -4.09 19.74 -20.94
CA LEU A 220 -4.79 20.77 -21.69
C LEU A 220 -4.95 22.09 -20.88
N TYR A 221 -4.68 22.04 -19.59
CA TYR A 221 -4.79 23.19 -18.65
C TYR A 221 -3.51 24.00 -18.62
#